data_3f1ecc9e73827b6dba25e0ed7b9c6830
#
_entry.id   3f1ecc9e73827b6dba25e0ed7b9c6830
#
_cell.length_a   1.000
_cell.length_b   1.000
_cell.length_c   1.000
_cell.angle_alpha   90.00
_cell.angle_beta   90.00
_cell.angle_gamma   90.00
#
_symmetry.space_group_name_H-M   'P 1'
#
loop_
_entity.id
_entity.type
_entity.pdbx_description
1 polymer ?
#
loop_
_entity_poly.entity_id
_entity_poly.type
_entity_poly.pdbx_seq_one_letter_code
_entity_poly.pdbx_strand_id
1 'polypeptide(L)'
;EAMEACPGTLVLGCRDFGPGTPARSATGNRVTSAAMRVLYNIDLKDTQTGLRGIPNGMHRDLLEVRGERYEYELNMLIYAKQRSIPYTIVPIETVYFNNNEGSHYRTVADSARIIHQLGSGLVQYAMSAGLSVVVDVFVYCVLVKWLLLGLPLAPRLFFAAVIARTLSSVVNYTCNRRLPYVQNKKIG
;
A
#
# COMPACT_ATOMS: atom_id res chain seq x y z
N GLU A 1 -2.72 29.50 -7.99
CA GLU A 1 -1.34 29.86 -7.56
C GLU A 1 -0.44 28.62 -7.36
N ALA A 2 -0.69 27.71 -6.36
CA ALA A 2 0.20 26.57 -6.11
C ALA A 2 0.23 25.57 -7.30
N MET A 3 -0.89 25.32 -7.96
CA MET A 3 -0.96 24.48 -9.17
C MET A 3 -0.33 25.14 -10.40
N GLU A 4 -0.40 26.44 -10.50
CA GLU A 4 0.23 27.22 -11.58
C GLU A 4 1.74 27.27 -11.40
N ALA A 5 2.21 27.38 -10.14
CA ALA A 5 3.64 27.39 -9.83
C ALA A 5 4.32 26.04 -10.04
N CYS A 6 3.58 24.91 -9.94
CA CYS A 6 4.12 23.56 -10.04
C CYS A 6 3.29 22.71 -11.01
N PRO A 7 3.32 22.97 -12.33
CA PRO A 7 2.59 22.19 -13.31
C PRO A 7 3.06 20.73 -13.32
N GLY A 8 2.13 19.79 -13.33
CA GLY A 8 2.43 18.35 -13.31
C GLY A 8 2.63 17.75 -11.91
N THR A 9 2.49 18.57 -10.86
CA THR A 9 2.65 18.16 -9.46
C THR A 9 1.29 18.03 -8.77
N LEU A 10 1.10 16.98 -7.98
CA LEU A 10 -0.08 16.82 -7.13
C LEU A 10 0.03 17.78 -5.94
N VAL A 11 -0.91 18.69 -5.79
CA VAL A 11 -0.93 19.66 -4.68
C VAL A 11 -1.84 19.13 -3.58
N LEU A 12 -1.33 19.04 -2.35
CA LEU A 12 -2.04 18.53 -1.19
C LEU A 12 -2.22 19.63 -0.15
N GLY A 13 -3.47 19.98 0.14
CA GLY A 13 -3.79 20.88 1.23
C GLY A 13 -3.73 20.12 2.55
N CYS A 14 -2.65 20.24 3.30
CA CYS A 14 -2.47 19.53 4.57
C CYS A 14 -2.92 20.36 5.75
N ARG A 15 -3.79 19.77 6.57
CA ARG A 15 -4.28 20.35 7.82
C ARG A 15 -3.20 20.29 8.89
N ASP A 16 -3.19 21.27 9.76
CA ASP A 16 -2.45 21.18 11.01
C ASP A 16 -3.37 20.64 12.11
N PHE A 17 -2.96 19.58 12.76
CA PHE A 17 -3.68 18.93 13.86
C PHE A 17 -3.24 19.50 15.21
N GLY A 18 -3.32 20.82 15.32
CA GLY A 18 -2.98 21.57 16.52
C GLY A 18 -4.05 21.56 17.62
N PRO A 19 -3.91 22.47 18.64
CA PRO A 19 -4.91 22.65 19.68
C PRO A 19 -6.29 22.97 19.06
N GLY A 20 -7.34 22.28 19.55
CA GLY A 20 -8.71 22.42 19.01
C GLY A 20 -9.11 21.37 17.99
N THR A 21 -8.20 20.52 17.55
CA THR A 21 -8.53 19.40 16.68
C THR A 21 -9.24 18.30 17.50
N PRO A 22 -10.40 17.79 17.07
CA PRO A 22 -11.05 16.64 17.73
C PRO A 22 -10.08 15.45 17.79
N ALA A 23 -9.88 14.92 19.01
CA ALA A 23 -8.90 13.84 19.27
C ALA A 23 -9.08 12.62 18.36
N ARG A 24 -10.33 12.31 18.00
CA ARG A 24 -10.69 11.24 17.08
C ARG A 24 -10.12 11.47 15.67
N SER A 25 -10.22 12.67 15.13
CA SER A 25 -9.66 13.04 13.81
C SER A 25 -8.13 12.97 13.84
N ALA A 26 -7.50 13.51 14.88
CA ALA A 26 -6.06 13.50 15.03
C ALA A 26 -5.51 12.07 15.16
N THR A 27 -6.14 11.22 15.98
CA THR A 27 -5.71 9.83 16.17
C THR A 27 -5.89 9.00 14.91
N GLY A 28 -7.05 9.11 14.24
CA GLY A 28 -7.30 8.40 12.98
C GLY A 28 -6.26 8.74 11.91
N ASN A 29 -5.99 10.03 11.73
CA ASN A 29 -4.97 10.46 10.76
C ASN A 29 -3.56 10.00 11.16
N ARG A 30 -3.17 10.05 12.45
CA ARG A 30 -1.86 9.56 12.91
C ARG A 30 -1.63 8.10 12.58
N VAL A 31 -2.63 7.25 12.86
CA VAL A 31 -2.57 5.81 12.55
C VAL A 31 -2.42 5.59 11.06
N THR A 32 -3.23 6.26 10.24
CA THR A 32 -3.18 6.13 8.79
C THR A 32 -1.86 6.64 8.23
N SER A 33 -1.37 7.79 8.68
CA SER A 33 -0.08 8.36 8.25
C SER A 33 1.10 7.46 8.63
N ALA A 34 1.08 6.89 9.85
CA ALA A 34 2.09 5.92 10.26
C ALA A 34 2.09 4.67 9.37
N ALA A 35 0.92 4.12 9.06
CA ALA A 35 0.78 2.99 8.16
C ALA A 35 1.26 3.32 6.74
N MET A 36 0.91 4.49 6.20
CA MET A 36 1.37 4.95 4.88
C MET A 36 2.89 5.13 4.82
N ARG A 37 3.49 5.61 5.91
CA ARG A 37 4.96 5.72 6.01
C ARG A 37 5.62 4.35 6.01
N VAL A 38 5.15 3.42 6.85
CA VAL A 38 5.76 2.10 7.02
C VAL A 38 5.56 1.22 5.79
N LEU A 39 4.34 1.17 5.24
CA LEU A 39 3.98 0.23 4.18
C LEU A 39 4.31 0.74 2.77
N TYR A 40 4.21 2.05 2.55
CA TYR A 40 4.32 2.64 1.22
C TYR A 40 5.45 3.67 1.08
N ASN A 41 6.17 3.94 2.18
CA ASN A 41 7.21 4.97 2.23
C ASN A 41 6.68 6.36 1.78
N ILE A 42 5.47 6.70 2.25
CA ILE A 42 4.80 7.99 2.02
C ILE A 42 4.76 8.73 3.35
N ASP A 43 5.62 9.74 3.49
CA ASP A 43 5.71 10.55 4.71
C ASP A 43 4.88 11.83 4.57
N LEU A 44 3.62 11.73 4.96
CA LEU A 44 2.66 12.83 4.98
C LEU A 44 2.02 12.95 6.36
N LYS A 45 1.90 14.18 6.87
CA LYS A 45 1.22 14.46 8.14
C LYS A 45 -0.30 14.31 8.02
N ASP A 46 -0.87 14.61 6.86
CA ASP A 46 -2.29 14.49 6.57
C ASP A 46 -2.52 13.69 5.30
N THR A 47 -2.77 12.40 5.47
CA THR A 47 -3.02 11.46 4.35
C THR A 47 -4.49 11.41 3.94
N GLN A 48 -5.38 11.99 4.75
CA GLN A 48 -6.83 11.97 4.54
C GLN A 48 -7.38 13.33 4.10
N THR A 49 -6.53 14.25 3.67
CA THR A 49 -6.99 15.53 3.13
C THR A 49 -7.79 15.34 1.86
N GLY A 50 -8.98 15.97 1.78
CA GLY A 50 -9.80 15.99 0.56
C GLY A 50 -9.45 17.17 -0.38
N LEU A 51 -8.74 18.20 0.11
CA LEU A 51 -8.36 19.34 -0.72
C LEU A 51 -7.09 18.99 -1.52
N ARG A 52 -7.27 18.72 -2.81
CA ARG A 52 -6.18 18.30 -3.71
C ARG A 52 -6.25 19.03 -5.03
N GLY A 53 -5.11 19.55 -5.47
CA GLY A 53 -4.92 20.04 -6.82
C GLY A 53 -4.36 18.91 -7.69
N ILE A 54 -5.12 18.49 -8.70
CA ILE A 54 -4.79 17.34 -9.55
C ILE A 54 -4.29 17.88 -10.89
N PRO A 55 -3.07 17.51 -11.33
CA PRO A 55 -2.55 17.93 -12.61
C PRO A 55 -3.35 17.27 -13.77
N ASN A 56 -3.52 18.01 -14.87
CA ASN A 56 -4.35 17.57 -15.99
C ASN A 56 -3.99 16.19 -16.55
N GLY A 57 -2.71 15.84 -16.57
CA GLY A 57 -2.23 14.55 -17.04
C GLY A 57 -2.64 13.35 -16.17
N MET A 58 -3.09 13.60 -14.93
CA MET A 58 -3.43 12.55 -13.96
C MET A 58 -4.92 12.19 -13.95
N HIS A 59 -5.79 13.00 -14.55
CA HIS A 59 -7.24 12.81 -14.44
C HIS A 59 -7.73 11.46 -14.96
N ARG A 60 -7.23 11.02 -16.11
CA ARG A 60 -7.63 9.71 -16.71
C ARG A 60 -7.22 8.54 -15.81
N ASP A 61 -6.00 8.62 -15.29
CA ASP A 61 -5.43 7.57 -14.45
C ASP A 61 -6.17 7.45 -13.12
N LEU A 62 -6.64 8.57 -12.58
CA LEU A 62 -7.40 8.59 -11.34
C LEU A 62 -8.78 7.95 -11.44
N LEU A 63 -9.38 7.91 -12.63
CA LEU A 63 -10.64 7.18 -12.85
C LEU A 63 -10.46 5.65 -12.68
N GLU A 64 -9.25 5.15 -12.83
CA GLU A 64 -8.92 3.74 -12.65
C GLU A 64 -8.55 3.37 -11.21
N VAL A 65 -8.29 4.37 -10.35
CA VAL A 65 -7.96 4.15 -8.94
C VAL A 65 -9.18 3.63 -8.19
N ARG A 66 -9.01 2.54 -7.43
CA ARG A 66 -10.09 1.93 -6.65
C ARG A 66 -10.44 2.77 -5.44
N GLY A 67 -11.68 2.66 -5.00
CA GLY A 67 -12.22 3.32 -3.82
C GLY A 67 -13.31 4.33 -4.20
N GLU A 68 -14.28 4.50 -3.30
CA GLU A 68 -15.40 5.41 -3.51
C GLU A 68 -15.52 6.45 -2.38
N ARG A 69 -14.71 6.29 -1.32
CA ARG A 69 -14.74 7.13 -0.13
C ARG A 69 -13.32 7.43 0.36
N TYR A 70 -13.10 7.43 1.66
CA TYR A 70 -11.81 7.76 2.30
C TYR A 70 -10.64 6.85 1.87
N GLU A 71 -10.91 5.61 1.47
CA GLU A 71 -9.91 4.71 0.89
C GLU A 71 -9.41 5.19 -0.48
N TYR A 72 -10.23 5.91 -1.26
CA TYR A 72 -9.82 6.47 -2.54
C TYR A 72 -8.70 7.48 -2.40
N GLU A 73 -8.77 8.32 -1.37
CA GLU A 73 -7.75 9.34 -1.09
C GLU A 73 -6.38 8.71 -0.80
N LEU A 74 -6.36 7.60 -0.08
CA LEU A 74 -5.14 6.84 0.18
C LEU A 74 -4.61 6.16 -1.08
N ASN A 75 -5.50 5.54 -1.85
CA ASN A 75 -5.14 4.89 -3.10
C ASN A 75 -4.57 5.86 -4.12
N MET A 76 -5.09 7.09 -4.19
CA MET A 76 -4.53 8.15 -5.02
C MET A 76 -3.07 8.47 -4.64
N LEU A 77 -2.75 8.56 -3.34
CA LEU A 77 -1.39 8.80 -2.87
C LEU A 77 -0.46 7.62 -3.21
N ILE A 78 -0.94 6.39 -3.01
CA ILE A 78 -0.20 5.17 -3.38
C ILE A 78 0.06 5.15 -4.89
N TYR A 79 -0.95 5.46 -5.69
CA TYR A 79 -0.83 5.56 -7.15
C TYR A 79 0.21 6.62 -7.56
N ALA A 80 0.11 7.82 -7.00
CA ALA A 80 1.07 8.90 -7.28
C ALA A 80 2.51 8.48 -6.94
N LYS A 81 2.70 7.78 -5.80
CA LYS A 81 4.01 7.25 -5.40
C LYS A 81 4.53 6.19 -6.38
N GLN A 82 3.69 5.25 -6.81
CA GLN A 82 4.07 4.20 -7.77
C GLN A 82 4.46 4.75 -9.14
N ARG A 83 3.82 5.82 -9.57
CA ARG A 83 4.09 6.52 -10.83
C ARG A 83 5.16 7.60 -10.70
N SER A 84 5.77 7.75 -9.51
CA SER A 84 6.76 8.79 -9.23
C SER A 84 6.25 10.20 -9.54
N ILE A 85 4.95 10.43 -9.37
CA ILE A 85 4.33 11.75 -9.53
C ILE A 85 4.75 12.61 -8.34
N PRO A 86 5.38 13.76 -8.56
CA PRO A 86 5.77 14.63 -7.48
C PRO A 86 4.54 15.23 -6.79
N TYR A 87 4.67 15.52 -5.50
CA TYR A 87 3.61 16.22 -4.76
C TYR A 87 4.19 17.40 -3.96
N THR A 88 3.38 18.42 -3.81
CA THR A 88 3.68 19.62 -3.00
C THR A 88 2.63 19.77 -1.91
N ILE A 89 3.08 20.12 -0.71
CA ILE A 89 2.23 20.33 0.46
C ILE A 89 1.96 21.80 0.62
N VAL A 90 0.69 22.17 0.74
CA VAL A 90 0.23 23.52 1.08
C VAL A 90 -0.48 23.45 2.44
N PRO A 91 0.00 24.17 3.46
CA PRO A 91 -0.68 24.22 4.73
C PRO A 91 -2.04 24.91 4.56
N ILE A 92 -3.07 24.30 5.15
CA ILE A 92 -4.42 24.88 5.16
C ILE A 92 -4.97 24.96 6.58
N GLU A 93 -5.74 26.02 6.83
CA GLU A 93 -6.50 26.13 8.07
C GLU A 93 -7.72 25.19 8.04
N THR A 94 -8.02 24.60 9.18
CA THR A 94 -9.18 23.73 9.33
C THR A 94 -10.17 24.38 10.27
N VAL A 95 -11.38 24.61 9.78
CA VAL A 95 -12.46 25.13 10.59
C VAL A 95 -13.37 23.97 10.99
N TYR A 96 -13.45 23.69 12.29
CA TYR A 96 -14.36 22.69 12.84
C TYR A 96 -15.65 23.36 13.33
N PHE A 97 -16.77 23.02 12.70
CA PHE A 97 -18.09 23.45 13.16
C PHE A 97 -18.69 22.37 14.07
N ASN A 98 -19.23 22.76 15.22
CA ASN A 98 -19.96 21.89 16.16
C ASN A 98 -19.27 20.56 16.44
N ASN A 99 -18.00 20.58 16.86
CA ASN A 99 -17.23 19.35 17.09
C ASN A 99 -17.21 18.35 15.92
N ASN A 100 -17.38 18.84 14.70
CA ASN A 100 -17.39 18.02 13.48
C ASN A 100 -18.64 17.12 13.34
N GLU A 101 -19.79 17.50 13.91
CA GLU A 101 -21.06 16.75 13.81
C GLU A 101 -21.55 16.56 12.35
N GLY A 102 -21.17 17.45 11.45
CA GLY A 102 -21.45 17.35 10.01
C GLY A 102 -20.59 16.34 9.24
N SER A 103 -19.69 15.65 9.90
CA SER A 103 -18.81 14.68 9.22
C SER A 103 -19.59 13.42 8.82
N HIS A 104 -19.57 13.09 7.53
CA HIS A 104 -20.11 11.84 6.99
C HIS A 104 -19.22 10.62 7.23
N TYR A 105 -18.18 10.75 8.06
CA TYR A 105 -17.25 9.67 8.40
C TYR A 105 -17.91 8.66 9.33
N ARG A 106 -18.19 7.47 8.81
CA ARG A 106 -18.70 6.32 9.59
C ARG A 106 -17.52 5.63 10.24
N THR A 107 -17.22 5.97 11.50
CA THR A 107 -15.98 5.59 12.19
C THR A 107 -15.61 4.12 12.06
N VAL A 108 -16.54 3.21 12.32
CA VAL A 108 -16.24 1.78 12.28
C VAL A 108 -16.11 1.29 10.83
N ALA A 109 -17.07 1.62 9.96
CA ALA A 109 -17.10 1.12 8.60
C ALA A 109 -15.95 1.70 7.74
N ASP A 110 -15.71 3.00 7.83
CA ASP A 110 -14.66 3.66 7.04
C ASP A 110 -13.26 3.33 7.57
N SER A 111 -13.09 3.22 8.90
CA SER A 111 -11.83 2.71 9.49
C SER A 111 -11.57 1.27 9.09
N ALA A 112 -12.58 0.40 9.10
CA ALA A 112 -12.42 -0.99 8.67
C ALA A 112 -12.00 -1.08 7.19
N ARG A 113 -12.57 -0.25 6.31
CA ARG A 113 -12.17 -0.18 4.89
C ARG A 113 -10.73 0.28 4.73
N ILE A 114 -10.32 1.32 5.45
CA ILE A 114 -8.95 1.81 5.46
C ILE A 114 -7.99 0.73 5.94
N ILE A 115 -8.28 0.06 7.06
CA ILE A 115 -7.46 -1.02 7.60
C ILE A 115 -7.41 -2.20 6.63
N HIS A 116 -8.54 -2.59 6.06
CA HIS A 116 -8.58 -3.64 5.03
C HIS A 116 -7.72 -3.28 3.82
N GLN A 117 -7.83 -2.04 3.33
CA GLN A 117 -7.03 -1.57 2.19
C GLN A 117 -5.53 -1.57 2.51
N LEU A 118 -5.13 -1.03 3.64
CA LEU A 118 -3.73 -1.01 4.08
C LEU A 118 -3.20 -2.42 4.39
N GLY A 119 -4.06 -3.29 4.98
CA GLY A 119 -3.70 -4.64 5.37
C GLY A 119 -3.69 -5.65 4.21
N SER A 120 -4.44 -5.39 3.13
CA SER A 120 -4.57 -6.32 2.00
C SER A 120 -3.22 -6.66 1.37
N GLY A 121 -2.34 -5.68 1.21
CA GLY A 121 -0.98 -5.88 0.70
C GLY A 121 -0.13 -6.75 1.63
N LEU A 122 -0.24 -6.58 2.95
CA LEU A 122 0.47 -7.40 3.93
C LEU A 122 -0.03 -8.85 3.93
N VAL A 123 -1.34 -9.05 3.87
CA VAL A 123 -1.95 -10.40 3.81
C VAL A 123 -1.49 -11.11 2.54
N GLN A 124 -1.53 -10.45 1.40
CA GLN A 124 -1.07 -11.02 0.14
C GLN A 124 0.43 -11.38 0.19
N TYR A 125 1.25 -10.48 0.75
CA TYR A 125 2.68 -10.75 0.96
C TYR A 125 2.90 -11.95 1.87
N ALA A 126 2.19 -12.05 3.00
CA ALA A 126 2.27 -13.17 3.92
C ALA A 126 1.82 -14.49 3.26
N MET A 127 0.78 -14.46 2.43
CA MET A 127 0.32 -15.62 1.66
C MET A 127 1.38 -16.08 0.65
N SER A 128 2.01 -15.17 -0.08
CA SER A 128 3.07 -15.53 -1.04
C SER A 128 4.30 -16.08 -0.33
N ALA A 129 4.67 -15.53 0.82
CA ALA A 129 5.75 -16.05 1.64
C ALA A 129 5.43 -17.45 2.18
N GLY A 130 4.20 -17.67 2.69
CA GLY A 130 3.74 -18.97 3.14
C GLY A 130 3.76 -20.02 2.02
N LEU A 131 3.26 -19.66 0.83
CA LEU A 131 3.32 -20.53 -0.35
C LEU A 131 4.76 -20.90 -0.71
N SER A 132 5.69 -19.95 -0.65
CA SER A 132 7.11 -20.18 -0.93
C SER A 132 7.73 -21.16 0.05
N VAL A 133 7.37 -21.11 1.33
CA VAL A 133 7.84 -22.06 2.34
C VAL A 133 7.32 -23.48 2.02
N VAL A 134 6.05 -23.61 1.65
CA VAL A 134 5.47 -24.91 1.27
C VAL A 134 6.21 -25.49 0.07
N VAL A 135 6.45 -24.67 -0.97
CA VAL A 135 7.21 -25.09 -2.16
C VAL A 135 8.63 -25.50 -1.80
N ASP A 136 9.32 -24.71 -0.96
CA ASP A 136 10.68 -25.00 -0.51
C ASP A 136 10.78 -26.38 0.15
N VAL A 137 9.93 -26.63 1.14
CA VAL A 137 9.90 -27.91 1.87
C VAL A 137 9.50 -29.08 0.96
N PHE A 138 8.50 -28.90 0.12
CA PHE A 138 8.04 -29.95 -0.81
C PHE A 138 9.16 -30.33 -1.80
N VAL A 139 9.76 -29.36 -2.47
CA VAL A 139 10.86 -29.60 -3.43
C VAL A 139 12.06 -30.25 -2.74
N TYR A 140 12.44 -29.73 -1.55
CA TYR A 140 13.51 -30.31 -0.76
C TYR A 140 13.26 -31.79 -0.44
N CYS A 141 12.07 -32.14 0.04
CA CYS A 141 11.70 -33.51 0.35
C CYS A 141 11.73 -34.43 -0.88
N VAL A 142 11.22 -33.97 -2.01
CA VAL A 142 11.24 -34.75 -3.28
C VAL A 142 12.67 -35.01 -3.73
N LEU A 143 13.52 -33.97 -3.71
CA LEU A 143 14.93 -34.09 -4.12
C LEU A 143 15.71 -35.03 -3.20
N VAL A 144 15.54 -34.93 -1.89
CA VAL A 144 16.24 -35.77 -0.91
C VAL A 144 15.75 -37.19 -0.96
N LYS A 145 14.46 -37.46 -1.08
CA LYS A 145 13.91 -38.79 -0.97
C LYS A 145 13.91 -39.61 -2.28
N TRP A 146 13.86 -38.92 -3.42
CA TRP A 146 13.59 -39.59 -4.68
C TRP A 146 14.63 -39.30 -5.77
N LEU A 147 15.02 -38.04 -5.94
CA LEU A 147 15.79 -37.68 -7.13
C LEU A 147 17.32 -37.75 -6.94
N LEU A 148 17.82 -37.46 -5.75
CA LEU A 148 19.27 -37.40 -5.47
C LEU A 148 19.75 -38.62 -4.66
N LEU A 149 19.06 -39.76 -4.73
CA LEU A 149 19.41 -40.97 -3.99
C LEU A 149 20.79 -41.54 -4.32
N GLY A 150 21.28 -41.30 -5.53
CA GLY A 150 22.61 -41.77 -5.95
C GLY A 150 23.79 -40.98 -5.37
N LEU A 151 23.54 -39.86 -4.66
CA LEU A 151 24.60 -39.05 -4.07
C LEU A 151 24.83 -39.44 -2.59
N PRO A 152 26.08 -39.29 -2.10
CA PRO A 152 26.37 -39.34 -0.67
C PRO A 152 25.54 -38.30 0.12
N LEU A 153 25.27 -38.61 1.41
CA LEU A 153 24.32 -37.80 2.22
C LEU A 153 24.62 -36.30 2.24
N ALA A 154 25.88 -35.90 2.47
CA ALA A 154 26.24 -34.49 2.61
C ALA A 154 26.00 -33.69 1.32
N PRO A 155 26.53 -34.06 0.13
CA PRO A 155 26.24 -33.33 -1.10
C PRO A 155 24.76 -33.41 -1.51
N ARG A 156 24.08 -34.50 -1.22
CA ARG A 156 22.63 -34.69 -1.47
C ARG A 156 21.80 -33.62 -0.75
N LEU A 157 22.03 -33.41 0.55
CA LEU A 157 21.33 -32.39 1.34
C LEU A 157 21.67 -30.98 0.86
N PHE A 158 22.94 -30.73 0.53
CA PHE A 158 23.39 -29.43 0.05
C PHE A 158 22.72 -29.05 -1.28
N PHE A 159 22.80 -29.91 -2.30
CA PHE A 159 22.21 -29.62 -3.60
C PHE A 159 20.67 -29.55 -3.52
N ALA A 160 20.02 -30.39 -2.73
CA ALA A 160 18.58 -30.32 -2.51
C ALA A 160 18.17 -28.98 -1.90
N ALA A 161 18.92 -28.47 -0.91
CA ALA A 161 18.65 -27.19 -0.27
C ALA A 161 18.82 -26.02 -1.24
N VAL A 162 19.91 -25.99 -2.02
CA VAL A 162 20.17 -24.93 -2.99
C VAL A 162 19.08 -24.87 -4.07
N ILE A 163 18.71 -26.02 -4.64
CA ILE A 163 17.70 -26.09 -5.70
C ILE A 163 16.33 -25.70 -5.14
N ALA A 164 15.93 -26.23 -3.98
CA ALA A 164 14.64 -25.91 -3.36
C ALA A 164 14.54 -24.42 -3.05
N ARG A 165 15.59 -23.81 -2.47
CA ARG A 165 15.65 -22.39 -2.14
C ARG A 165 15.58 -21.50 -3.39
N THR A 166 16.26 -21.90 -4.46
CA THR A 166 16.22 -21.15 -5.73
C THR A 166 14.83 -21.15 -6.32
N LEU A 167 14.19 -22.33 -6.40
CA LEU A 167 12.84 -22.48 -6.95
C LEU A 167 11.80 -21.72 -6.09
N SER A 168 11.86 -21.85 -4.77
CA SER A 168 10.93 -21.15 -3.87
C SER A 168 11.10 -19.63 -3.96
N SER A 169 12.33 -19.13 -4.14
CA SER A 169 12.61 -17.71 -4.35
C SER A 169 12.01 -17.18 -5.65
N VAL A 170 12.09 -17.95 -6.75
CA VAL A 170 11.46 -17.61 -8.03
C VAL A 170 9.94 -17.55 -7.88
N VAL A 171 9.35 -18.51 -7.18
CA VAL A 171 7.90 -18.53 -6.90
C VAL A 171 7.51 -17.27 -6.09
N ASN A 172 8.23 -16.99 -5.00
CA ASN A 172 7.98 -15.80 -4.17
C ASN A 172 8.08 -14.51 -4.99
N TYR A 173 9.13 -14.35 -5.77
CA TYR A 173 9.31 -13.20 -6.64
C TYR A 173 8.18 -13.05 -7.66
N THR A 174 7.80 -14.15 -8.32
CA THR A 174 6.74 -14.14 -9.33
C THR A 174 5.38 -13.81 -8.73
N CYS A 175 5.06 -14.37 -7.56
CA CYS A 175 3.84 -14.04 -6.82
C CYS A 175 3.83 -12.56 -6.42
N ASN A 176 4.91 -12.05 -5.83
CA ASN A 176 4.98 -10.67 -5.38
C ASN A 176 5.01 -9.67 -6.53
N ARG A 177 5.63 -10.00 -7.68
CA ARG A 177 5.64 -9.12 -8.85
C ARG A 177 4.25 -8.93 -9.48
N ARG A 178 3.37 -9.91 -9.34
CA ARG A 178 2.00 -9.88 -9.88
C ARG A 178 1.00 -9.22 -8.92
N LEU A 179 1.44 -8.80 -7.74
CA LEU A 179 0.61 -8.11 -6.77
C LEU A 179 0.62 -6.60 -7.08
N PRO A 180 -0.33 -6.07 -7.86
CA PRO A 180 -0.49 -4.64 -7.99
C PRO A 180 -1.15 -4.16 -6.69
N TYR A 181 -0.45 -3.37 -5.90
CA TYR A 181 -1.00 -2.72 -4.71
C TYR A 181 -2.24 -1.88 -5.03
N VAL A 182 -2.35 -1.43 -6.27
CA VAL A 182 -3.55 -0.82 -6.84
C VAL A 182 -3.76 -1.44 -8.22
N GLN A 183 -4.69 -2.38 -8.36
CA GLN A 183 -5.05 -2.91 -9.67
C GLN A 183 -5.89 -1.88 -10.41
N ASN A 184 -5.41 -1.43 -11.55
CA ASN A 184 -6.22 -0.70 -12.53
C ASN A 184 -7.38 -1.59 -12.95
N LYS A 185 -8.59 -1.13 -12.69
CA LYS A 185 -9.79 -1.71 -13.28
C LYS A 185 -9.71 -1.37 -14.77
N LYS A 186 -9.42 -2.35 -15.63
CA LYS A 186 -9.59 -2.13 -17.07
C LYS A 186 -11.05 -1.76 -17.30
N ILE A 187 -11.27 -0.53 -17.69
CA ILE A 187 -12.56 -0.08 -18.19
C ILE A 187 -12.63 -0.69 -19.59
N GLY A 188 -13.51 -1.70 -19.75
CA GLY A 188 -13.85 -2.29 -21.04
C GLY A 188 -14.76 -1.37 -21.83
#